data_9230b1226a90d2ae064b5e55ed5b4c2a
#
_entry.id   9230b1226a90d2ae064b5e55ed5b4c2a
#
_cell.length_a   1.000
_cell.length_b   1.000
_cell.length_c   1.000
_cell.angle_alpha   90.00
_cell.angle_beta   90.00
_cell.angle_gamma   90.00
#
_symmetry.space_group_name_H-M   'P 1'
#
loop_
_entity.id
_entity.type
_entity.pdbx_description
1 polymer ?
#
loop_
_entity_poly.entity_id
_entity_poly.type
_entity_poly.pdbx_seq_one_letter_code
_entity_poly.pdbx_strand_id
1 'polypeptide(L)'
;MPEAGIFPGRYQPVGMEEHEMLEELKKKVYEANMELPKYGLVTFTWGNVSAIDRESGLFVIKPSGVDYDLLKPEDMVVMDLDGNKVEGRYNPSSDTPTHLELYKAFPEIGGIVHTHSTYATSWAQSGRSIPCYGTTHADYMYGEIPCARVLTQEEIDDGYEKNTGALIIETFKDKEVMAVPVVLCKNHGPFAWGKDASEAVHNAVVLEEVAKMALFTEQLNRDVEPAPQRIQDKHYYRKHGANAYYGNKVE
;
A
#
# COMPACT_ATOMS: atom_id res chain seq x y z
N MET A 1 -1.43 48.59 23.80
CA MET A 1 -0.85 47.78 22.75
C MET A 1 -0.27 46.53 23.39
N PRO A 2 -0.82 45.35 23.25
CA PRO A 2 -0.16 44.12 23.67
C PRO A 2 0.64 43.53 22.49
N GLU A 3 1.87 43.19 22.77
CA GLU A 3 2.84 42.58 21.86
C GLU A 3 2.37 41.19 21.44
N ALA A 4 2.46 40.93 20.12
CA ALA A 4 2.21 39.63 19.53
C ALA A 4 3.39 38.69 19.87
N GLY A 5 3.15 37.74 20.73
CA GLY A 5 4.07 36.65 21.02
C GLY A 5 4.17 35.71 19.80
N ILE A 6 5.31 35.76 19.14
CA ILE A 6 5.73 34.76 18.13
C ILE A 6 6.10 33.51 18.91
N PHE A 7 5.32 32.43 18.74
CA PHE A 7 5.72 31.09 19.17
C PHE A 7 6.64 30.51 18.09
N PRO A 8 7.92 30.31 18.33
CA PRO A 8 8.75 29.53 17.44
C PRO A 8 8.46 28.06 17.71
N GLY A 9 7.88 27.37 16.74
CA GLY A 9 7.89 25.90 16.71
C GLY A 9 9.35 25.45 16.87
N ARG A 10 9.65 24.72 17.93
CA ARG A 10 10.98 24.19 18.20
C ARG A 10 11.24 23.05 17.19
N TYR A 11 11.92 23.38 16.11
CA TYR A 11 12.66 22.40 15.33
C TYR A 11 13.82 21.91 16.22
N GLN A 12 13.68 20.73 16.78
CA GLN A 12 14.85 20.07 17.39
C GLN A 12 15.65 19.45 16.24
N PRO A 13 16.96 19.66 16.17
CA PRO A 13 17.78 18.97 15.18
C PRO A 13 17.68 17.47 15.43
N VAL A 14 17.36 16.73 14.37
CA VAL A 14 17.33 15.27 14.31
C VAL A 14 18.69 14.77 14.84
N GLY A 15 18.69 13.84 15.81
CA GLY A 15 19.90 13.25 16.34
C GLY A 15 20.66 12.48 15.25
N MET A 16 21.98 12.26 15.41
CA MET A 16 22.75 11.52 14.38
C MET A 16 22.19 10.12 14.11
N GLU A 17 21.69 9.42 15.12
CA GLU A 17 21.07 8.09 14.98
C GLU A 17 19.75 8.15 14.19
N GLU A 18 18.94 9.18 14.43
CA GLU A 18 17.68 9.40 13.72
C GLU A 18 17.91 9.79 12.25
N HIS A 19 18.96 10.58 11.97
CA HIS A 19 19.36 10.90 10.60
C HIS A 19 19.82 9.65 9.84
N GLU A 20 20.64 8.81 10.45
CA GLU A 20 21.12 7.56 9.83
C GLU A 20 19.95 6.59 9.56
N MET A 21 19.00 6.48 10.47
CA MET A 21 17.78 5.69 10.31
C MET A 21 16.91 6.19 9.14
N LEU A 22 16.72 7.50 9.01
CA LEU A 22 15.96 8.09 7.90
C LEU A 22 16.63 7.87 6.54
N GLU A 23 17.95 7.96 6.46
CA GLU A 23 18.69 7.66 5.21
C GLU A 23 18.55 6.19 4.81
N GLU A 24 18.58 5.27 5.77
CA GLU A 24 18.33 3.85 5.51
C GLU A 24 16.88 3.60 5.06
N LEU A 25 15.91 4.28 5.68
CA LEU A 25 14.50 4.18 5.28
C LEU A 25 14.27 4.73 3.86
N LYS A 26 14.88 5.89 3.52
CA LYS A 26 14.84 6.45 2.16
C LYS A 26 15.39 5.46 1.13
N LYS A 27 16.51 4.82 1.44
CA LYS A 27 17.10 3.81 0.57
C LYS A 27 16.17 2.61 0.36
N LYS A 28 15.57 2.07 1.43
CA LYS A 28 14.61 0.96 1.35
C LYS A 28 13.37 1.33 0.52
N VAL A 29 12.83 2.53 0.72
CA VAL A 29 11.67 3.02 -0.05
C VAL A 29 12.04 3.25 -1.50
N TYR A 30 13.22 3.79 -1.79
CA TYR A 30 13.73 3.92 -3.16
C TYR A 30 13.83 2.54 -3.84
N GLU A 31 14.51 1.57 -3.20
CA GLU A 31 14.69 0.22 -3.73
C GLU A 31 13.33 -0.44 -4.01
N ALA A 32 12.37 -0.31 -3.09
CA ALA A 32 11.01 -0.82 -3.27
C ALA A 32 10.27 -0.14 -4.44
N ASN A 33 10.41 1.18 -4.61
CA ASN A 33 9.87 1.89 -5.77
C ASN A 33 10.47 1.38 -7.08
N MET A 34 11.77 1.09 -7.13
CA MET A 34 12.45 0.57 -8.32
C MET A 34 12.02 -0.87 -8.67
N GLU A 35 11.42 -1.60 -7.77
CA GLU A 35 10.84 -2.91 -8.06
C GLU A 35 9.52 -2.80 -8.85
N LEU A 36 8.77 -1.72 -8.74
CA LEU A 36 7.50 -1.56 -9.45
C LEU A 36 7.65 -1.64 -10.98
N PRO A 37 8.55 -0.88 -11.65
CA PRO A 37 8.78 -1.05 -13.08
C PRO A 37 9.42 -2.39 -13.42
N LYS A 38 10.29 -2.95 -12.57
CA LYS A 38 10.90 -4.26 -12.77
C LYS A 38 9.86 -5.38 -12.85
N TYR A 39 8.79 -5.32 -12.05
CA TYR A 39 7.69 -6.28 -12.08
C TYR A 39 6.54 -5.87 -13.02
N GLY A 40 6.68 -4.78 -13.78
CA GLY A 40 5.66 -4.33 -14.72
C GLY A 40 4.38 -3.81 -14.09
N LEU A 41 4.44 -3.33 -12.86
CA LEU A 41 3.29 -2.83 -12.11
C LEU A 41 2.94 -1.37 -12.43
N VAL A 42 3.85 -0.64 -13.09
CA VAL A 42 3.71 0.79 -13.37
C VAL A 42 4.11 1.14 -14.79
N THR A 43 3.54 2.25 -15.28
CA THR A 43 3.88 2.89 -16.55
C THR A 43 4.25 4.34 -16.26
N PHE A 44 5.32 4.86 -16.88
CA PHE A 44 5.84 6.22 -16.65
C PHE A 44 6.10 6.50 -15.17
N THR A 45 5.47 7.55 -14.63
CA THR A 45 5.61 7.99 -13.24
C THR A 45 4.52 7.45 -12.30
N TRP A 46 3.60 6.62 -12.83
CA TRP A 46 2.46 6.12 -12.06
C TRP A 46 2.91 5.24 -10.90
N GLY A 47 2.10 5.25 -9.84
CA GLY A 47 2.36 4.45 -8.67
C GLY A 47 3.46 4.99 -7.76
N ASN A 48 3.49 4.45 -6.57
CA ASN A 48 4.44 4.81 -5.52
C ASN A 48 4.47 3.76 -4.42
N VAL A 49 5.58 3.78 -3.68
CA VAL A 49 5.76 3.04 -2.43
C VAL A 49 6.10 4.02 -1.33
N SER A 50 5.59 3.78 -0.14
CA SER A 50 6.04 4.42 1.08
C SER A 50 6.36 3.40 2.17
N ALA A 51 7.11 3.82 3.19
CA ALA A 51 7.27 3.06 4.43
C ALA A 51 7.39 4.02 5.62
N ILE A 52 6.95 3.54 6.79
CA ILE A 52 6.95 4.29 8.04
C ILE A 52 7.95 3.70 9.02
N ASP A 53 8.65 4.57 9.72
CA ASP A 53 9.27 4.27 10.99
C ASP A 53 8.29 4.61 12.12
N ARG A 54 7.86 3.60 12.85
CA ARG A 54 6.85 3.75 13.91
C ARG A 54 7.41 4.41 15.17
N GLU A 55 8.72 4.35 15.37
CA GLU A 55 9.37 4.93 16.54
C GLU A 55 9.43 6.46 16.45
N SER A 56 9.87 6.97 15.31
CA SER A 56 9.89 8.41 15.04
C SER A 56 8.53 8.99 14.63
N GLY A 57 7.61 8.16 14.11
CA GLY A 57 6.36 8.60 13.52
C GLY A 57 6.54 9.26 12.15
N LEU A 58 7.69 9.06 11.50
CA LEU A 58 7.99 9.59 10.17
C LEU A 58 7.82 8.52 9.11
N PHE A 59 7.30 8.90 7.95
CA PHE A 59 7.26 8.00 6.78
C PHE A 59 7.92 8.64 5.57
N VAL A 60 8.43 7.79 4.72
CA VAL A 60 9.11 8.16 3.48
C VAL A 60 8.26 7.72 2.30
N ILE A 61 8.12 8.59 1.29
CA ILE A 61 7.32 8.33 0.10
C ILE A 61 8.03 8.84 -1.17
N LYS A 62 7.73 8.21 -2.31
CA LYS A 62 8.20 8.64 -3.63
C LYS A 62 7.73 10.08 -3.93
N PRO A 63 8.60 10.92 -4.52
CA PRO A 63 8.19 12.23 -5.00
C PRO A 63 7.19 12.13 -6.17
N SER A 64 6.33 13.15 -6.29
CA SER A 64 5.37 13.29 -7.38
C SER A 64 6.06 13.56 -8.71
N GLY A 65 5.65 12.86 -9.78
CA GLY A 65 6.02 13.17 -11.15
C GLY A 65 7.50 12.99 -11.52
N VAL A 66 8.30 12.32 -10.69
CA VAL A 66 9.70 11.99 -11.01
C VAL A 66 9.75 10.62 -11.68
N ASP A 67 10.36 10.57 -12.87
CA ASP A 67 10.55 9.32 -13.63
C ASP A 67 11.41 8.33 -12.85
N TYR A 68 11.08 7.04 -12.92
CA TYR A 68 11.81 6.00 -12.21
C TYR A 68 13.30 5.94 -12.60
N ASP A 69 13.62 6.15 -13.88
CA ASP A 69 15.00 6.15 -14.38
C ASP A 69 15.86 7.32 -13.86
N LEU A 70 15.22 8.38 -13.36
CA LEU A 70 15.89 9.57 -12.81
C LEU A 70 15.87 9.61 -11.29
N LEU A 71 15.08 8.73 -10.66
CA LEU A 71 14.87 8.69 -9.23
C LEU A 71 16.12 8.24 -8.47
N LYS A 72 16.38 8.84 -7.33
CA LYS A 72 17.49 8.52 -6.43
C LYS A 72 17.03 8.42 -5.00
N PRO A 73 17.77 7.74 -4.11
CA PRO A 73 17.42 7.66 -2.69
C PRO A 73 17.21 9.02 -2.02
N GLU A 74 18.06 10.01 -2.32
CA GLU A 74 17.98 11.37 -1.79
C GLU A 74 16.76 12.18 -2.28
N ASP A 75 16.05 11.69 -3.29
CA ASP A 75 14.83 12.31 -3.81
C ASP A 75 13.58 11.94 -3.01
N MET A 76 13.67 10.90 -2.19
CA MET A 76 12.56 10.47 -1.34
C MET A 76 12.15 11.58 -0.37
N VAL A 77 10.85 11.69 -0.15
CA VAL A 77 10.27 12.77 0.68
C VAL A 77 9.88 12.21 2.03
N VAL A 78 10.30 12.88 3.11
CA VAL A 78 9.96 12.53 4.49
C VAL A 78 8.76 13.35 4.94
N MET A 79 7.75 12.67 5.49
CA MET A 79 6.51 13.24 5.99
C MET A 79 6.30 12.84 7.46
N ASP A 80 5.66 13.70 8.23
CA ASP A 80 5.15 13.33 9.55
C ASP A 80 3.69 12.84 9.51
N LEU A 81 3.21 12.32 10.63
CA LEU A 81 1.82 11.86 10.76
C LEU A 81 0.80 13.02 10.88
N ASP A 82 1.23 14.27 10.95
CA ASP A 82 0.35 15.44 10.85
C ASP A 82 0.18 15.91 9.40
N GLY A 83 0.91 15.27 8.46
CA GLY A 83 0.85 15.57 7.03
C GLY A 83 1.80 16.68 6.59
N ASN A 84 2.75 17.07 7.45
CA ASN A 84 3.76 18.05 7.10
C ASN A 84 4.95 17.38 6.40
N LYS A 85 5.51 18.06 5.40
CA LYS A 85 6.78 17.67 4.82
C LYS A 85 7.92 18.07 5.76
N VAL A 86 8.65 17.06 6.26
CA VAL A 86 9.79 17.22 7.15
C VAL A 86 11.07 17.43 6.36
N GLU A 87 11.27 16.63 5.28
CA GLU A 87 12.47 16.68 4.47
C GLU A 87 12.16 16.33 3.00
N GLY A 88 13.00 16.79 2.09
CA GLY A 88 12.94 16.48 0.66
C GLY A 88 12.79 17.73 -0.21
N ARG A 89 13.48 17.74 -1.36
CA ARG A 89 13.46 18.86 -2.32
C ARG A 89 12.22 18.91 -3.18
N TYR A 90 11.58 17.75 -3.38
CA TYR A 90 10.39 17.61 -4.20
C TYR A 90 9.10 17.68 -3.39
N ASN A 91 7.97 17.79 -4.08
CA ASN A 91 6.67 17.53 -3.46
C ASN A 91 6.47 16.01 -3.34
N PRO A 92 5.85 15.54 -2.25
CA PRO A 92 5.51 14.13 -2.10
C PRO A 92 4.49 13.70 -3.16
N SER A 93 4.32 12.39 -3.36
CA SER A 93 3.25 11.83 -4.18
C SER A 93 1.89 12.44 -3.82
N SER A 94 1.02 12.64 -4.81
CA SER A 94 -0.38 13.06 -4.59
C SER A 94 -1.14 12.09 -3.67
N ASP A 95 -0.76 10.81 -3.67
CA ASP A 95 -1.40 9.78 -2.83
C ASP A 95 -1.00 9.84 -1.35
N THR A 96 -0.10 10.76 -0.98
CA THR A 96 0.37 10.92 0.41
C THR A 96 -0.76 11.01 1.44
N PRO A 97 -1.87 11.74 1.21
CA PRO A 97 -2.98 11.76 2.17
C PRO A 97 -3.63 10.38 2.35
N THR A 98 -3.74 9.57 1.31
CA THR A 98 -4.26 8.19 1.41
C THR A 98 -3.34 7.33 2.29
N HIS A 99 -2.02 7.36 2.03
CA HIS A 99 -1.05 6.61 2.83
C HIS A 99 -1.06 7.04 4.30
N LEU A 100 -1.14 8.34 4.55
CA LEU A 100 -1.21 8.92 5.88
C LEU A 100 -2.41 8.41 6.68
N GLU A 101 -3.61 8.42 6.09
CA GLU A 101 -4.82 7.90 6.74
C GLU A 101 -4.68 6.41 7.08
N LEU A 102 -4.10 5.60 6.18
CA LEU A 102 -3.87 4.18 6.43
C LEU A 102 -2.84 3.94 7.54
N TYR A 103 -1.74 4.70 7.58
CA TYR A 103 -0.75 4.59 8.67
C TYR A 103 -1.32 4.97 10.03
N LYS A 104 -2.24 5.94 10.08
CA LYS A 104 -2.94 6.34 11.31
C LYS A 104 -3.91 5.28 11.79
N ALA A 105 -4.66 4.69 10.86
CA ALA A 105 -5.73 3.74 11.19
C ALA A 105 -5.23 2.33 11.50
N PHE A 106 -4.14 1.91 10.85
CA PHE A 106 -3.62 0.54 10.89
C PHE A 106 -2.18 0.52 11.39
N PRO A 107 -1.95 0.41 12.70
CA PRO A 107 -0.60 0.47 13.28
C PRO A 107 0.30 -0.70 12.87
N GLU A 108 -0.25 -1.82 12.41
CA GLU A 108 0.47 -2.99 11.93
C GLU A 108 1.08 -2.82 10.53
N ILE A 109 0.64 -1.83 9.76
CA ILE A 109 1.16 -1.55 8.42
C ILE A 109 2.49 -0.80 8.53
N GLY A 110 3.55 -1.32 7.89
CA GLY A 110 4.87 -0.68 7.83
C GLY A 110 5.23 -0.16 6.44
N GLY A 111 4.58 -0.66 5.38
CA GLY A 111 4.75 -0.19 4.00
C GLY A 111 3.45 -0.22 3.22
N ILE A 112 3.31 0.69 2.24
CA ILE A 112 2.12 0.80 1.37
C ILE A 112 2.59 1.00 -0.07
N VAL A 113 1.91 0.33 -0.99
CA VAL A 113 2.04 0.47 -2.45
C VAL A 113 0.73 0.89 -3.05
N HIS A 114 0.77 1.88 -3.93
CA HIS A 114 -0.30 2.18 -4.86
C HIS A 114 0.18 2.03 -6.30
N THR A 115 -0.62 1.42 -7.15
CA THR A 115 -0.33 1.29 -8.58
C THR A 115 -1.60 1.42 -9.42
N HIS A 116 -1.42 1.53 -10.74
CA HIS A 116 -2.47 1.32 -11.72
C HIS A 116 -2.14 0.09 -12.59
N SER A 117 -1.69 -0.98 -11.93
CA SER A 117 -1.36 -2.24 -12.60
C SER A 117 -2.58 -2.81 -13.32
N THR A 118 -2.37 -3.37 -14.50
CA THR A 118 -3.43 -3.54 -15.51
C THR A 118 -4.59 -4.41 -15.05
N TYR A 119 -4.30 -5.59 -14.46
CA TYR A 119 -5.35 -6.55 -14.12
C TYR A 119 -6.07 -6.14 -12.83
N ALA A 120 -5.35 -5.73 -11.80
CA ALA A 120 -5.97 -5.27 -10.56
C ALA A 120 -6.81 -4.00 -10.79
N THR A 121 -6.31 -3.05 -11.60
CA THR A 121 -7.08 -1.86 -11.98
C THR A 121 -8.31 -2.19 -12.82
N SER A 122 -8.25 -3.19 -13.70
CA SER A 122 -9.42 -3.65 -14.46
C SER A 122 -10.52 -4.19 -13.54
N TRP A 123 -10.16 -4.94 -12.51
CA TRP A 123 -11.10 -5.37 -11.48
C TRP A 123 -11.67 -4.17 -10.69
N ALA A 124 -10.81 -3.24 -10.28
CA ALA A 124 -11.24 -2.02 -9.59
C ALA A 124 -12.25 -1.21 -10.44
N GLN A 125 -11.97 -1.01 -11.73
CA GLN A 125 -12.87 -0.32 -12.67
C GLN A 125 -14.20 -1.05 -12.84
N SER A 126 -14.19 -2.39 -12.82
CA SER A 126 -15.43 -3.19 -12.87
C SER A 126 -16.29 -3.07 -11.61
N GLY A 127 -15.70 -2.60 -10.49
CA GLY A 127 -16.36 -2.50 -9.19
C GLY A 127 -16.65 -3.85 -8.54
N ARG A 128 -15.83 -4.88 -8.87
CA ARG A 128 -16.00 -6.23 -8.35
C ARG A 128 -14.83 -6.62 -7.45
N SER A 129 -15.14 -7.29 -6.34
CA SER A 129 -14.16 -8.03 -5.54
C SER A 129 -13.58 -9.20 -6.35
N ILE A 130 -12.37 -9.65 -6.03
CA ILE A 130 -11.77 -10.83 -6.64
C ILE A 130 -12.01 -12.04 -5.74
N PRO A 131 -12.84 -13.02 -6.17
CA PRO A 131 -13.06 -14.24 -5.40
C PRO A 131 -11.79 -15.09 -5.30
N CYS A 132 -11.63 -15.82 -4.22
CA CYS A 132 -10.52 -16.75 -4.07
C CYS A 132 -10.77 -18.02 -4.88
N TYR A 133 -10.33 -18.04 -6.13
CA TYR A 133 -10.53 -19.20 -7.02
C TYR A 133 -9.49 -20.32 -6.84
N GLY A 134 -8.32 -20.02 -6.28
CA GLY A 134 -7.25 -20.99 -6.25
C GLY A 134 -6.25 -20.84 -5.12
N THR A 135 -5.35 -21.79 -5.07
CA THR A 135 -4.37 -21.92 -3.98
C THR A 135 -3.32 -20.81 -3.96
N THR A 136 -2.96 -20.25 -5.12
CA THR A 136 -2.04 -19.08 -5.19
C THR A 136 -2.64 -17.89 -4.48
N HIS A 137 -3.92 -17.58 -4.70
CA HIS A 137 -4.64 -16.53 -3.96
C HIS A 137 -4.66 -16.86 -2.47
N ALA A 138 -5.12 -18.07 -2.11
CA ALA A 138 -5.25 -18.50 -0.72
C ALA A 138 -3.94 -18.54 0.07
N ASP A 139 -2.79 -18.69 -0.59
CA ASP A 139 -1.48 -18.68 0.05
C ASP A 139 -1.09 -17.30 0.62
N TYR A 140 -1.70 -16.22 0.14
CA TYR A 140 -1.32 -14.84 0.49
C TYR A 140 -2.46 -13.99 1.05
N MET A 141 -3.71 -14.30 0.69
CA MET A 141 -4.88 -13.52 1.09
C MET A 141 -6.00 -14.47 1.56
N TYR A 142 -6.56 -14.19 2.72
CA TYR A 142 -7.60 -15.01 3.33
C TYR A 142 -8.99 -14.55 2.88
N GLY A 143 -9.59 -15.29 1.96
CA GLY A 143 -10.88 -14.96 1.40
C GLY A 143 -10.80 -14.11 0.13
N GLU A 144 -11.83 -13.33 -0.16
CA GLU A 144 -11.86 -12.45 -1.32
C GLU A 144 -11.03 -11.19 -1.14
N ILE A 145 -10.49 -10.67 -2.23
CA ILE A 145 -9.90 -9.33 -2.26
C ILE A 145 -11.04 -8.32 -2.43
N PRO A 146 -11.24 -7.42 -1.45
CA PRO A 146 -12.39 -6.52 -1.48
C PRO A 146 -12.22 -5.40 -2.53
N CYS A 147 -13.34 -4.99 -3.12
CA CYS A 147 -13.43 -3.76 -3.90
C CYS A 147 -14.26 -2.74 -3.10
N ALA A 148 -13.61 -1.64 -2.70
CA ALA A 148 -14.29 -0.52 -2.06
C ALA A 148 -15.32 0.12 -2.99
N ARG A 149 -16.37 0.72 -2.43
CA ARG A 149 -17.39 1.46 -3.18
C ARG A 149 -16.79 2.65 -3.97
N VAL A 150 -17.58 3.28 -4.79
CA VAL A 150 -17.19 4.57 -5.38
C VAL A 150 -17.29 5.68 -4.33
N LEU A 151 -16.39 6.66 -4.40
CA LEU A 151 -16.49 7.90 -3.61
C LEU A 151 -17.72 8.71 -4.04
N THR A 152 -18.38 9.34 -3.07
CA THR A 152 -19.44 10.29 -3.35
C THR A 152 -18.89 11.60 -3.90
N GLN A 153 -19.74 12.45 -4.50
CA GLN A 153 -19.30 13.76 -4.97
C GLN A 153 -18.75 14.64 -3.84
N GLU A 154 -19.37 14.59 -2.66
CA GLU A 154 -18.92 15.33 -1.49
C GLU A 154 -17.53 14.88 -1.01
N GLU A 155 -17.27 13.56 -1.00
CA GLU A 155 -15.95 13.01 -0.66
C GLU A 155 -14.87 13.40 -1.67
N ILE A 156 -15.23 13.49 -2.95
CA ILE A 156 -14.32 13.95 -4.01
C ILE A 156 -13.97 15.44 -3.82
N ASP A 157 -14.97 16.27 -3.55
CA ASP A 157 -14.81 17.72 -3.43
C ASP A 157 -14.10 18.13 -2.12
N ASP A 158 -14.26 17.34 -1.03
CA ASP A 158 -13.66 17.61 0.29
C ASP A 158 -12.21 17.11 0.42
N GLY A 159 -11.72 16.33 -0.54
CA GLY A 159 -10.35 15.83 -0.53
C GLY A 159 -10.25 14.38 -0.99
N TYR A 160 -10.13 14.21 -2.28
CA TYR A 160 -10.17 12.92 -2.98
C TYR A 160 -9.23 11.86 -2.38
N GLU A 161 -7.96 12.20 -2.20
CA GLU A 161 -6.94 11.24 -1.73
C GLU A 161 -7.14 10.87 -0.24
N LYS A 162 -7.48 11.86 0.59
CA LYS A 162 -7.80 11.63 2.01
C LYS A 162 -9.03 10.73 2.14
N ASN A 163 -10.08 11.03 1.38
CA ASN A 163 -11.31 10.25 1.40
C ASN A 163 -11.16 8.88 0.76
N THR A 164 -10.21 8.69 -0.16
CA THR A 164 -9.79 7.35 -0.61
C THR A 164 -9.22 6.52 0.56
N GLY A 165 -8.39 7.12 1.41
CA GLY A 165 -7.91 6.48 2.64
C GLY A 165 -9.05 6.11 3.59
N ALA A 166 -9.95 7.05 3.88
CA ALA A 166 -11.12 6.82 4.73
C ALA A 166 -12.02 5.69 4.18
N LEU A 167 -12.21 5.63 2.87
CA LEU A 167 -12.99 4.59 2.20
C LEU A 167 -12.33 3.21 2.32
N ILE A 168 -11.01 3.13 2.23
CA ILE A 168 -10.28 1.87 2.48
C ILE A 168 -10.49 1.44 3.93
N ILE A 169 -10.37 2.34 4.90
CA ILE A 169 -10.60 2.06 6.32
C ILE A 169 -12.04 1.56 6.55
N GLU A 170 -13.04 2.19 5.93
CA GLU A 170 -14.44 1.75 5.95
C GLU A 170 -14.58 0.31 5.44
N THR A 171 -13.90 -0.02 4.32
CA THR A 171 -13.94 -1.34 3.69
C THR A 171 -13.36 -2.44 4.58
N PHE A 172 -12.44 -2.08 5.48
CA PHE A 172 -11.74 -3.01 6.39
C PHE A 172 -12.28 -3.02 7.81
N LYS A 173 -13.39 -2.33 8.09
CA LYS A 173 -13.95 -2.20 9.44
C LYS A 173 -14.13 -3.53 10.18
N ASP A 174 -14.50 -4.59 9.46
CA ASP A 174 -14.78 -5.92 10.01
C ASP A 174 -13.81 -6.98 9.41
N LYS A 175 -12.63 -6.58 8.95
CA LYS A 175 -11.64 -7.45 8.32
C LYS A 175 -10.29 -7.34 9.03
N GLU A 176 -9.57 -8.45 9.07
CA GLU A 176 -8.18 -8.50 9.51
C GLU A 176 -7.29 -7.89 8.41
N VAL A 177 -6.73 -6.72 8.67
CA VAL A 177 -5.97 -5.91 7.70
C VAL A 177 -4.79 -6.67 7.11
N MET A 178 -4.05 -7.43 7.94
CA MET A 178 -2.89 -8.19 7.48
C MET A 178 -3.25 -9.57 6.91
N ALA A 179 -4.48 -10.04 7.06
CA ALA A 179 -4.93 -11.29 6.44
C ALA A 179 -5.31 -11.11 4.96
N VAL A 180 -5.72 -9.89 4.57
CA VAL A 180 -5.98 -9.49 3.18
C VAL A 180 -5.26 -8.16 2.93
N PRO A 181 -3.92 -8.16 2.73
CA PRO A 181 -3.11 -6.95 2.71
C PRO A 181 -3.22 -6.15 1.39
N VAL A 182 -4.40 -6.15 0.79
CA VAL A 182 -4.70 -5.52 -0.51
C VAL A 182 -6.15 -5.07 -0.60
N VAL A 183 -6.42 -4.05 -1.40
CA VAL A 183 -7.77 -3.56 -1.69
C VAL A 183 -7.83 -3.00 -3.11
N LEU A 184 -9.00 -3.09 -3.73
CA LEU A 184 -9.33 -2.40 -4.96
C LEU A 184 -10.19 -1.16 -4.62
N CYS A 185 -9.83 0.00 -5.14
CA CYS A 185 -10.66 1.20 -5.05
C CYS A 185 -11.44 1.36 -6.36
N LYS A 186 -12.78 1.29 -6.30
CA LYS A 186 -13.61 1.37 -7.50
C LYS A 186 -13.33 2.62 -8.33
N ASN A 187 -13.18 2.44 -9.65
CA ASN A 187 -12.84 3.46 -10.63
C ASN A 187 -11.47 4.11 -10.46
N HIS A 188 -10.58 3.54 -9.62
CA HIS A 188 -9.24 4.06 -9.40
C HIS A 188 -8.18 2.97 -9.66
N GLY A 189 -7.80 2.23 -8.63
CA GLY A 189 -6.77 1.20 -8.72
C GLY A 189 -6.57 0.49 -7.39
N PRO A 190 -5.56 -0.41 -7.31
CA PRO A 190 -5.25 -1.15 -6.11
C PRO A 190 -4.37 -0.37 -5.13
N PHE A 191 -4.55 -0.67 -3.83
CA PHE A 191 -3.58 -0.44 -2.78
C PHE A 191 -3.17 -1.79 -2.18
N ALA A 192 -1.89 -1.93 -1.84
CA ALA A 192 -1.34 -3.08 -1.15
C ALA A 192 -0.46 -2.61 0.01
N TRP A 193 -0.34 -3.40 1.05
CA TRP A 193 0.50 -3.08 2.20
C TRP A 193 1.19 -4.30 2.77
N GLY A 194 2.09 -4.08 3.72
CA GLY A 194 2.82 -5.11 4.42
C GLY A 194 3.49 -4.55 5.68
N LYS A 195 4.22 -5.37 6.39
CA LYS A 195 5.00 -4.97 7.57
C LYS A 195 6.15 -4.01 7.24
N ASP A 196 6.55 -3.95 5.97
CA ASP A 196 7.58 -3.07 5.41
C ASP A 196 7.33 -2.83 3.92
N ALA A 197 8.16 -1.96 3.28
CA ALA A 197 8.04 -1.64 1.87
C ALA A 197 8.20 -2.86 0.95
N SER A 198 9.10 -3.78 1.28
CA SER A 198 9.38 -4.97 0.47
C SER A 198 8.19 -5.92 0.46
N GLU A 199 7.58 -6.18 1.63
CA GLU A 199 6.38 -7.02 1.72
C GLU A 199 5.18 -6.35 1.03
N ALA A 200 5.03 -5.03 1.12
CA ALA A 200 4.00 -4.31 0.41
C ALA A 200 4.12 -4.46 -1.12
N VAL A 201 5.34 -4.36 -1.68
CA VAL A 201 5.61 -4.62 -3.10
C VAL A 201 5.33 -6.08 -3.45
N HIS A 202 5.77 -7.02 -2.61
CA HIS A 202 5.47 -8.45 -2.82
C HIS A 202 3.96 -8.68 -2.93
N ASN A 203 3.17 -8.13 -2.03
CA ASN A 203 1.71 -8.25 -2.03
C ASN A 203 1.07 -7.57 -3.26
N ALA A 204 1.62 -6.46 -3.75
CA ALA A 204 1.17 -5.82 -4.98
C ALA A 204 1.43 -6.70 -6.22
N VAL A 205 2.59 -7.36 -6.30
CA VAL A 205 2.91 -8.32 -7.37
C VAL A 205 1.96 -9.51 -7.34
N VAL A 206 1.73 -10.07 -6.15
CA VAL A 206 0.79 -11.19 -5.97
C VAL A 206 -0.63 -10.78 -6.37
N LEU A 207 -1.07 -9.58 -5.96
CA LEU A 207 -2.39 -9.05 -6.33
C LEU A 207 -2.57 -8.99 -7.85
N GLU A 208 -1.59 -8.45 -8.59
CA GLU A 208 -1.66 -8.32 -10.04
C GLU A 208 -1.75 -9.70 -10.72
N GLU A 209 -0.94 -10.67 -10.30
CA GLU A 209 -0.98 -12.02 -10.85
C GLU A 209 -2.26 -12.77 -10.48
N VAL A 210 -2.77 -12.63 -9.26
CA VAL A 210 -4.05 -13.22 -8.84
C VAL A 210 -5.22 -12.59 -9.61
N ALA A 211 -5.22 -11.26 -9.80
CA ALA A 211 -6.22 -10.56 -10.60
C ALA A 211 -6.26 -11.06 -12.06
N LYS A 212 -5.08 -11.27 -12.65
CA LYS A 212 -4.92 -11.85 -13.99
C LYS A 212 -5.46 -13.28 -14.06
N MET A 213 -5.07 -14.15 -13.12
CA MET A 213 -5.56 -15.52 -13.05
C MET A 213 -7.07 -15.56 -12.90
N ALA A 214 -7.64 -14.75 -12.02
CA ALA A 214 -9.08 -14.69 -11.79
C ALA A 214 -9.85 -14.26 -13.06
N LEU A 215 -9.35 -13.24 -13.77
CA LEU A 215 -9.95 -12.81 -15.04
C LEU A 215 -10.00 -13.94 -16.07
N PHE A 216 -8.89 -14.65 -16.29
CA PHE A 216 -8.86 -15.77 -17.22
C PHE A 216 -9.69 -16.96 -16.74
N THR A 217 -9.74 -17.21 -15.45
CA THR A 217 -10.59 -18.26 -14.86
C THR A 217 -12.07 -18.01 -15.20
N GLU A 218 -12.57 -16.79 -15.03
CA GLU A 218 -13.94 -16.41 -15.39
C GLU A 218 -14.20 -16.43 -16.90
N GLN A 219 -13.19 -16.13 -17.72
CA GLN A 219 -13.31 -16.27 -19.19
C GLN A 219 -13.41 -17.73 -19.63
N LEU A 220 -12.69 -18.65 -18.98
CA LEU A 220 -12.72 -20.07 -19.27
C LEU A 220 -13.98 -20.77 -18.74
N ASN A 221 -14.47 -20.33 -17.58
CA ASN A 221 -15.70 -20.86 -16.95
C ASN A 221 -16.46 -19.71 -16.27
N ARG A 222 -17.56 -19.28 -16.86
CA ARG A 222 -18.38 -18.16 -16.34
C ARG A 222 -19.13 -18.52 -15.07
N ASP A 223 -19.35 -19.78 -14.81
CA ASP A 223 -20.07 -20.32 -13.66
C ASP A 223 -19.11 -20.84 -12.59
N VAL A 224 -17.85 -20.40 -12.62
CA VAL A 224 -16.85 -20.82 -11.65
C VAL A 224 -17.20 -20.34 -10.24
N GLU A 225 -17.16 -21.27 -9.28
CA GLU A 225 -17.34 -20.97 -7.86
C GLU A 225 -15.98 -20.77 -7.18
N PRO A 226 -15.92 -19.97 -6.10
CA PRO A 226 -14.72 -19.84 -5.28
C PRO A 226 -14.21 -21.20 -4.79
N ALA A 227 -12.92 -21.31 -4.55
CA ALA A 227 -12.32 -22.51 -3.97
C ALA A 227 -13.00 -22.83 -2.61
N PRO A 228 -13.31 -24.12 -2.34
CA PRO A 228 -13.90 -24.52 -1.06
C PRO A 228 -13.10 -24.02 0.13
N GLN A 229 -13.80 -23.56 1.19
CA GLN A 229 -13.16 -22.96 2.39
C GLN A 229 -12.03 -23.83 2.95
N ARG A 230 -12.20 -25.17 2.99
CA ARG A 230 -11.16 -26.10 3.44
C ARG A 230 -9.85 -26.02 2.64
N ILE A 231 -9.90 -25.62 1.36
CA ILE A 231 -8.71 -25.42 0.53
C ILE A 231 -8.07 -24.07 0.88
N GLN A 232 -8.89 -23.02 1.02
CA GLN A 232 -8.42 -21.70 1.42
C GLN A 232 -7.72 -21.76 2.78
N ASP A 233 -8.35 -22.37 3.78
CA ASP A 233 -7.79 -22.57 5.13
C ASP A 233 -6.46 -23.33 5.08
N LYS A 234 -6.42 -24.46 4.33
CA LYS A 234 -5.22 -25.30 4.22
C LYS A 234 -4.04 -24.50 3.66
N HIS A 235 -4.27 -23.70 2.62
CA HIS A 235 -3.23 -22.94 1.96
C HIS A 235 -2.81 -21.70 2.75
N TYR A 236 -3.74 -20.97 3.31
CA TYR A 236 -3.43 -19.79 4.14
C TYR A 236 -2.64 -20.19 5.39
N TYR A 237 -3.16 -21.12 6.19
CA TYR A 237 -2.55 -21.46 7.47
C TYR A 237 -1.25 -22.26 7.36
N ARG A 238 -0.91 -22.85 6.21
CA ARG A 238 0.42 -23.45 6.01
C ARG A 238 1.55 -22.41 5.96
N LYS A 239 1.23 -21.14 5.61
CA LYS A 239 2.17 -20.01 5.52
C LYS A 239 2.03 -19.03 6.68
N HIS A 240 0.84 -18.93 7.25
CA HIS A 240 0.48 -17.92 8.25
C HIS A 240 0.04 -18.57 9.56
N GLY A 241 0.37 -17.91 10.69
CA GLY A 241 -0.04 -18.37 12.01
C GLY A 241 0.98 -19.28 12.70
N ALA A 242 0.63 -19.73 13.93
CA ALA A 242 1.54 -20.42 14.86
C ALA A 242 2.04 -21.78 14.33
N ASN A 243 1.31 -22.42 13.43
CA ASN A 243 1.61 -23.76 12.89
C ASN A 243 2.07 -23.71 11.42
N ALA A 244 2.55 -22.56 10.94
CA ALA A 244 3.07 -22.44 9.59
C ALA A 244 4.28 -23.36 9.38
N TYR A 245 4.29 -24.09 8.25
CA TYR A 245 5.32 -25.08 7.93
C TYR A 245 5.89 -24.93 6.51
N TYR A 246 5.39 -23.94 5.75
CA TYR A 246 5.84 -23.71 4.38
C TYR A 246 7.16 -22.95 4.34
N GLY A 247 8.05 -23.40 3.45
CA GLY A 247 9.38 -22.79 3.27
C GLY A 247 10.45 -23.41 4.16
N ASN A 248 11.70 -23.06 3.88
CA ASN A 248 12.83 -23.41 4.74
C ASN A 248 13.02 -22.33 5.79
N LYS A 249 13.24 -22.72 7.04
CA LYS A 249 13.76 -21.77 8.04
C LYS A 249 15.21 -21.49 7.65
N VAL A 250 15.47 -20.27 7.19
CA VAL A 250 16.84 -19.77 7.04
C VAL A 250 17.30 -19.47 8.47
N GLU A 251 18.30 -20.23 8.96
CA GLU A 251 18.96 -20.00 10.24
C GLU A 251 19.81 -18.75 10.20
#